data_43e51768f4cedb1df2b3487cae7a7df3
#
_entry.id   43e51768f4cedb1df2b3487cae7a7df3
#
_cell.length_a   1.000
_cell.length_b   1.000
_cell.length_c   1.000
_cell.angle_alpha   90.00
_cell.angle_beta   90.00
_cell.angle_gamma   90.00
#
_symmetry.space_group_name_H-M   'P 1'
#
loop_
_entity.id
_entity.type
_entity.pdbx_description
1 polymer ?
#
loop_
_entity_poly.entity_id
_entity_poly.type
_entity_poly.pdbx_seq_one_letter_code
_entity_poly.pdbx_strand_id
1 'polypeptide(L)'
;MTVSNNIAVIGAGVSGLVAAYVLGQRHQVTVFEEKALPGGHAHTALVEDQGRKLPVDTGFIVFNTLNYPLLCRLFDMLDVQSHALSLIHI
;
A
#
# COMPACT_ATOMS: atom_id res chain seq x y z
N MET A 1 30.04 -10.14 -4.43
CA MET A 1 29.65 -9.17 -5.46
C MET A 1 28.20 -9.40 -5.86
N THR A 2 27.40 -8.38 -5.76
CA THR A 2 25.98 -8.47 -6.10
C THR A 2 25.77 -8.14 -7.58
N VAL A 3 25.01 -8.99 -8.27
CA VAL A 3 24.63 -8.76 -9.67
C VAL A 3 23.31 -7.98 -9.66
N SER A 4 23.28 -6.85 -10.37
CA SER A 4 22.06 -6.08 -10.57
C SER A 4 21.30 -6.61 -11.77
N ASN A 5 20.03 -6.88 -11.59
CA ASN A 5 19.13 -7.34 -12.65
C ASN A 5 18.11 -6.28 -13.01
N ASN A 6 17.53 -6.40 -14.18
CA ASN A 6 16.34 -5.65 -14.56
C ASN A 6 15.13 -6.53 -14.27
N ILE A 7 14.25 -6.04 -13.40
CA ILE A 7 13.11 -6.82 -12.92
C ILE A 7 11.82 -6.09 -13.27
N ALA A 8 10.87 -6.82 -13.81
CA ALA A 8 9.53 -6.32 -14.05
C ALA A 8 8.59 -6.84 -12.95
N VAL A 9 7.87 -5.95 -12.32
CA VAL A 9 6.83 -6.30 -11.35
C VAL A 9 5.48 -6.00 -12.01
N ILE A 10 4.65 -7.00 -12.08
CA ILE A 10 3.34 -6.89 -12.72
C ILE A 10 2.29 -6.69 -11.63
N GLY A 11 1.68 -5.52 -11.63
CA GLY A 11 0.68 -5.14 -10.64
C GLY A 11 1.25 -4.23 -9.57
N ALA A 12 0.59 -3.10 -9.35
CA ALA A 12 0.98 -2.10 -8.35
C ALA A 12 -0.01 -2.09 -7.16
N GLY A 13 -0.47 -3.26 -6.74
CA GLY A 13 -1.10 -3.45 -5.44
C GLY A 13 -0.04 -3.52 -4.35
N VAL A 14 -0.44 -3.78 -3.12
CA VAL A 14 0.49 -3.81 -1.98
C VAL A 14 1.62 -4.81 -2.21
N SER A 15 1.31 -6.01 -2.68
CA SER A 15 2.34 -7.04 -2.91
C SER A 15 3.37 -6.59 -3.92
N GLY A 16 2.93 -6.06 -5.06
CA GLY A 16 3.83 -5.60 -6.11
C GLY A 16 4.66 -4.40 -5.68
N LEU A 17 4.04 -3.45 -4.99
CA LEU A 17 4.76 -2.27 -4.52
C LEU A 17 5.80 -2.60 -3.46
N VAL A 18 5.49 -3.51 -2.53
CA VAL A 18 6.46 -3.96 -1.52
C VAL A 18 7.61 -4.72 -2.19
N ALA A 19 7.31 -5.61 -3.11
CA ALA A 19 8.35 -6.32 -3.86
C ALA A 19 9.25 -5.34 -4.61
N ALA A 20 8.67 -4.34 -5.27
CA ALA A 20 9.43 -3.32 -5.98
C ALA A 20 10.32 -2.51 -5.04
N TYR A 21 9.80 -2.15 -3.87
CA TYR A 21 10.58 -1.40 -2.88
C TYR A 21 11.78 -2.20 -2.39
N VAL A 22 11.59 -3.46 -2.02
CA VAL A 22 12.66 -4.31 -1.52
C VAL A 22 13.68 -4.64 -2.62
N LEU A 23 13.20 -5.05 -3.79
CA LEU A 23 14.09 -5.40 -4.91
C LEU A 23 14.81 -4.18 -5.47
N GLY A 24 14.19 -3.01 -5.41
CA GLY A 24 14.77 -1.77 -5.90
C GLY A 24 15.98 -1.29 -5.12
N GLN A 25 16.26 -1.88 -3.95
CA GLN A 25 17.47 -1.59 -3.19
C GLN A 25 18.72 -2.08 -3.90
N ARG A 26 18.62 -3.12 -4.73
CA ARG A 26 19.76 -3.77 -5.38
C ARG A 26 19.60 -3.95 -6.89
N HIS A 27 18.38 -3.77 -7.40
CA HIS A 27 18.06 -4.06 -8.80
C HIS A 27 17.35 -2.87 -9.42
N GLN A 28 17.32 -2.87 -10.74
CA GLN A 28 16.51 -1.93 -11.49
C GLN A 28 15.10 -2.50 -11.67
N VAL A 29 14.11 -1.88 -11.06
CA VAL A 29 12.75 -2.40 -11.04
C VAL A 29 11.83 -1.48 -11.82
N THR A 30 11.00 -2.07 -12.67
CA THR A 30 9.92 -1.38 -13.37
C THR A 30 8.61 -2.03 -12.98
N VAL A 31 7.65 -1.23 -12.52
CA VAL A 31 6.33 -1.71 -12.13
C VAL A 31 5.34 -1.41 -13.25
N PHE A 32 4.60 -2.41 -13.67
CA PHE A 32 3.57 -2.28 -14.70
C PHE A 32 2.19 -2.42 -14.05
N GLU A 33 1.35 -1.42 -14.23
CA GLU A 33 0.00 -1.40 -13.67
C GLU A 33 -1.02 -1.19 -14.77
N GLU A 34 -2.04 -2.04 -14.78
CA GLU A 34 -3.13 -2.00 -15.75
C GLU A 34 -4.02 -0.76 -15.58
N LYS A 35 -4.24 -0.35 -14.33
CA LYS A 35 -5.13 0.78 -14.01
C LYS A 35 -4.35 2.09 -13.98
N ALA A 36 -5.08 3.20 -14.06
CA ALA A 36 -4.48 4.52 -14.07
C ALA A 36 -3.77 4.88 -12.76
N LEU A 37 -4.18 4.28 -11.64
CA LEU A 37 -3.62 4.56 -10.32
C LEU A 37 -3.08 3.28 -9.67
N PRO A 38 -1.94 3.38 -8.97
CA PRO A 38 -1.45 2.26 -8.17
C PRO A 38 -2.28 2.08 -6.91
N GLY A 39 -2.06 0.98 -6.21
CA GLY A 39 -2.63 0.71 -4.90
C GLY A 39 -3.49 -0.55 -4.83
N GLY A 40 -4.04 -1.00 -5.94
CA GLY A 40 -4.90 -2.19 -5.95
C GLY A 40 -6.12 -2.02 -5.04
N HIS A 41 -6.25 -2.88 -4.03
CA HIS A 41 -7.34 -2.79 -3.05
C HIS A 41 -7.15 -1.66 -2.03
N ALA A 42 -5.96 -1.11 -1.91
CA ALA A 42 -5.73 0.10 -1.12
C ALA A 42 -6.09 1.29 -2.01
N HIS A 43 -7.25 1.87 -1.75
CA HIS A 43 -7.80 2.90 -2.62
C HIS A 43 -8.50 3.99 -1.81
N THR A 44 -8.14 5.24 -2.09
CA THR A 44 -8.78 6.41 -1.51
C THR A 44 -9.53 7.14 -2.62
N ALA A 45 -10.83 7.28 -2.48
CA ALA A 45 -11.66 8.01 -3.41
C ALA A 45 -11.77 9.47 -2.96
N LEU A 46 -11.66 10.40 -3.91
CA LEU A 46 -11.94 11.80 -3.64
C LEU A 46 -13.41 12.07 -3.88
N VAL A 47 -14.14 12.38 -2.81
CA VAL A 47 -15.58 12.64 -2.87
C VAL A 47 -15.81 14.13 -2.73
N GLU A 48 -16.64 14.68 -3.59
CA GLU A 48 -17.01 16.09 -3.50
C GLU A 48 -18.25 16.24 -2.62
N ASP A 49 -18.12 17.07 -1.58
CA ASP A 49 -19.21 17.40 -0.68
C ASP A 49 -19.17 18.88 -0.36
N GLN A 50 -20.26 19.58 -0.70
CA GLN A 50 -20.42 21.02 -0.46
C GLN A 50 -19.23 21.84 -0.97
N GLY A 51 -18.75 21.53 -2.16
CA GLY A 51 -17.63 22.23 -2.80
C GLY A 51 -16.26 21.85 -2.28
N ARG A 52 -16.16 20.88 -1.36
CA ARG A 52 -14.89 20.38 -0.84
C ARG A 52 -14.64 18.96 -1.31
N LYS A 53 -13.38 18.66 -1.61
CA LYS A 53 -12.97 17.29 -1.93
C LYS A 53 -12.50 16.60 -0.66
N LEU A 54 -13.17 15.51 -0.31
CA LEU A 54 -12.86 14.71 0.87
C LEU A 54 -12.25 13.38 0.46
N PRO A 55 -11.09 13.02 1.02
CA PRO A 55 -10.54 11.68 0.79
C PRO A 55 -11.31 10.66 1.62
N VAL A 56 -11.81 9.62 0.96
CA VAL A 56 -12.54 8.53 1.61
C VAL A 56 -11.84 7.23 1.27
N ASP A 57 -11.35 6.54 2.29
CA ASP A 57 -10.72 5.24 2.11
C ASP A 57 -11.77 4.20 1.78
N THR A 58 -11.54 3.48 0.68
CA THR A 58 -12.35 2.36 0.25
C THR A 58 -11.45 1.14 0.12
N GLY A 59 -12.02 -0.04 0.19
CA GLY A 59 -11.23 -1.26 0.10
C GLY A 59 -10.63 -1.66 1.44
N PHE A 60 -9.31 -1.87 1.51
CA PHE A 60 -8.65 -2.33 2.72
C PHE A 60 -8.44 -1.18 3.70
N ILE A 61 -9.14 -1.21 4.83
CA ILE A 61 -9.08 -0.14 5.83
C ILE A 61 -8.86 -0.63 7.26
N VAL A 62 -8.91 -1.94 7.50
CA VAL A 62 -8.82 -2.50 8.86
C VAL A 62 -7.78 -3.61 8.88
N PHE A 63 -6.94 -3.61 9.91
CA PHE A 63 -5.97 -4.68 10.14
C PHE A 63 -5.82 -4.90 11.65
N ASN A 64 -5.10 -5.97 12.03
CA ASN A 64 -4.77 -6.20 13.43
C ASN A 64 -3.31 -6.61 13.55
N THR A 65 -2.74 -6.45 14.74
CA THR A 65 -1.32 -6.70 14.97
C THR A 65 -0.98 -8.18 15.08
N LEU A 66 -1.97 -9.02 15.37
CA LEU A 66 -1.73 -10.45 15.54
C LEU A 66 -1.61 -11.17 14.20
N ASN A 67 -2.52 -10.88 13.27
CA ASN A 67 -2.61 -11.60 12.00
C ASN A 67 -1.82 -10.94 10.87
N TYR A 68 -1.35 -9.72 11.07
CA TYR A 68 -0.67 -8.95 10.04
C TYR A 68 0.71 -8.45 10.50
N PRO A 69 1.61 -9.34 10.96
CA PRO A 69 2.89 -8.88 11.50
C PRO A 69 3.78 -8.20 10.45
N LEU A 70 3.76 -8.68 9.21
CA LEU A 70 4.57 -8.08 8.15
C LEU A 70 4.01 -6.73 7.71
N LEU A 71 2.69 -6.59 7.69
CA LEU A 71 2.05 -5.30 7.38
C LEU A 71 2.38 -4.26 8.46
N CYS A 72 2.34 -4.67 9.74
CA CYS A 72 2.72 -3.78 10.84
C CYS A 72 4.17 -3.33 10.71
N ARG A 73 5.06 -4.25 10.33
CA ARG A 73 6.47 -3.92 10.10
C ARG A 73 6.64 -2.94 8.95
N LEU A 74 5.90 -3.12 7.87
CA LEU A 74 5.90 -2.19 6.75
C LEU A 74 5.42 -0.81 7.18
N PHE A 75 4.35 -0.74 7.95
CA PHE A 75 3.81 0.53 8.44
C PHE A 75 4.82 1.26 9.33
N ASP A 76 5.55 0.54 10.18
CA ASP A 76 6.62 1.13 10.97
C ASP A 76 7.74 1.69 10.09
N MET A 77 8.13 0.95 9.07
CA MET A 77 9.18 1.39 8.14
C MET A 77 8.78 2.63 7.35
N LEU A 78 7.51 2.76 7.02
CA LEU A 78 6.98 3.87 6.22
C LEU A 78 6.38 4.99 7.08
N ASP A 79 6.39 4.83 8.41
CA ASP A 79 5.80 5.77 9.37
C ASP A 79 4.33 6.05 9.08
N VAL A 80 3.58 4.98 8.81
CA VAL A 80 2.14 5.07 8.57
C VAL A 80 1.41 5.13 9.90
N GLN A 81 0.55 6.13 10.07
CA GLN A 81 -0.23 6.31 11.29
C GLN A 81 -1.48 5.43 11.28
N SER A 82 -1.76 4.83 12.42
CA SER A 82 -2.97 4.03 12.60
C SER A 82 -3.50 4.25 14.01
N HIS A 83 -4.75 3.90 14.23
CA HIS A 83 -5.35 3.99 15.57
C HIS A 83 -6.25 2.79 15.84
N ALA A 84 -6.43 2.50 17.12
CA ALA A 84 -7.25 1.39 17.55
C ALA A 84 -8.73 1.70 17.30
N LEU A 85 -9.44 0.69 16.80
CA LEU A 85 -10.86 0.78 16.49
C LEU A 85 -11.57 -0.42 17.08
N SER A 86 -12.70 -0.19 17.74
CA SER A 86 -13.56 -1.25 18.24
C SER A 86 -14.90 -1.21 17.51
N LEU A 87 -15.28 -2.34 16.93
CA LEU A 87 -16.58 -2.46 16.28
C LEU A 87 -17.72 -2.68 17.29
N ILE A 88 -17.39 -2.90 18.54
CA ILE A 88 -18.37 -3.10 19.62
C ILE A 88 -18.82 -1.78 20.23
N HIS A 89 -17.93 -0.80 20.21
CA HIS A 89 -18.14 0.51 20.84
C HIS A 89 -18.06 1.64 19.80
N ILE A 90 -18.88 1.52 18.82
CA ILE A 90 -18.95 2.55 17.75
C ILE A 90 -19.81 3.71 18.23
#